data_92c55466a3bbd38c066c4aea84b2e758
#
_entry.id   92c55466a3bbd38c066c4aea84b2e758
#
_cell.length_a   1.000
_cell.length_b   1.000
_cell.length_c   1.000
_cell.angle_alpha   90.00
_cell.angle_beta   90.00
_cell.angle_gamma   90.00
#
_symmetry.space_group_name_H-M   'P 1'
#
loop_
_entity.id
_entity.type
_entity.pdbx_description
1 polymer ?
#
loop_
_entity_poly.entity_id
_entity_poly.type
_entity_poly.pdbx_seq_one_letter_code
_entity_poly.pdbx_strand_id
1 'polypeptide(L)'
;TVLIKGTQYPTSQHGFARDSQFRCVKSAAEEAQFLFCSNEETREVYPYDFELYITYRLDGKNIFVDWKVKNPSEETIYFTIGAHPAFMFEGAKETKDDYLLWFPKMETLECCGLNLECGTGLPEESYSLELEDGYLQLSEKLFEVDTLICDDYQLKEVWLCKKDGRKPYVGVKSEGFYSYGIWSPKNAPFVCLEPWAGRCDDTGFDKDISEKKGINAVQPGEIFEKGYQILVG
;
A
#
# COMPACT_ATOMS: atom_id res chain seq x y z
N THR A 1 -2.12 -13.20 14.19
CA THR A 1 -3.57 -13.20 14.49
C THR A 1 -4.06 -11.78 14.68
N VAL A 2 -5.33 -11.54 14.45
CA VAL A 2 -6.03 -10.27 14.73
C VAL A 2 -7.16 -10.54 15.72
N LEU A 3 -7.38 -9.62 16.66
CA LEU A 3 -8.50 -9.70 17.61
C LEU A 3 -9.69 -8.93 17.01
N ILE A 4 -10.83 -9.61 16.84
CA ILE A 4 -12.08 -9.03 16.34
C ILE A 4 -13.20 -9.45 17.29
N LYS A 5 -13.84 -8.47 17.94
CA LYS A 5 -14.94 -8.72 18.89
C LYS A 5 -14.61 -9.77 19.97
N GLY A 6 -13.39 -9.71 20.51
CA GLY A 6 -12.92 -10.62 21.54
C GLY A 6 -12.52 -12.02 21.04
N THR A 7 -12.58 -12.29 19.75
CA THR A 7 -12.16 -13.56 19.13
C THR A 7 -10.89 -13.35 18.31
N GLN A 8 -9.92 -14.25 18.43
CA GLN A 8 -8.70 -14.23 17.62
C GLN A 8 -8.92 -14.96 16.28
N TYR A 9 -8.59 -14.27 15.19
CA TYR A 9 -8.64 -14.82 13.84
C TYR A 9 -7.23 -14.93 13.25
N PRO A 10 -6.95 -15.96 12.44
CA PRO A 10 -5.67 -16.08 11.76
C PRO A 10 -5.53 -14.98 10.69
N THR A 11 -4.31 -14.47 10.53
CA THR A 11 -3.96 -13.54 9.45
C THR A 11 -2.76 -14.04 8.68
N SER A 12 -2.68 -13.69 7.41
CA SER A 12 -1.50 -13.92 6.57
C SER A 12 -0.86 -12.58 6.20
N GLN A 13 0.41 -12.63 5.80
CA GLN A 13 1.07 -11.48 5.21
C GLN A 13 0.29 -10.99 3.98
N HIS A 14 0.02 -9.70 3.90
CA HIS A 14 -0.81 -9.03 2.88
C HIS A 14 -2.31 -9.38 2.89
N GLY A 15 -2.79 -10.10 3.90
CA GLY A 15 -4.20 -10.50 3.99
C GLY A 15 -4.63 -11.51 2.92
N PHE A 16 -5.91 -11.70 2.77
CA PHE A 16 -6.49 -12.75 1.91
C PHE A 16 -6.90 -12.28 0.50
N ALA A 17 -7.13 -10.99 0.30
CA ALA A 17 -7.65 -10.48 -0.98
C ALA A 17 -6.69 -10.76 -2.15
N ARG A 18 -5.37 -10.71 -1.92
CA ARG A 18 -4.34 -10.99 -2.93
C ARG A 18 -4.49 -12.39 -3.57
N ASP A 19 -4.83 -13.37 -2.75
CA ASP A 19 -4.89 -14.79 -3.16
C ASP A 19 -6.34 -15.24 -3.48
N SER A 20 -7.30 -14.29 -3.47
CA SER A 20 -8.71 -14.57 -3.74
C SER A 20 -9.07 -14.37 -5.21
N GLN A 21 -10.11 -15.07 -5.64
CA GLN A 21 -10.62 -14.97 -7.00
C GLN A 21 -11.63 -13.84 -7.14
N PHE A 22 -11.33 -12.87 -7.99
CA PHE A 22 -12.23 -11.77 -8.34
C PHE A 22 -13.03 -12.10 -9.60
N ARG A 23 -14.29 -11.70 -9.61
CA ARG A 23 -15.15 -11.77 -10.80
C ARG A 23 -15.06 -10.44 -11.54
N CYS A 24 -14.77 -10.47 -12.84
CA CYS A 24 -14.87 -9.30 -13.70
C CYS A 24 -16.36 -8.93 -13.86
N VAL A 25 -16.74 -7.72 -13.43
CA VAL A 25 -18.12 -7.22 -13.48
C VAL A 25 -18.32 -6.12 -14.51
N LYS A 26 -17.22 -5.50 -14.97
CA LYS A 26 -17.22 -4.54 -16.07
C LYS A 26 -15.93 -4.70 -16.88
N SER A 27 -16.03 -4.68 -18.21
CA SER A 27 -14.88 -4.65 -19.11
C SER A 27 -15.22 -3.75 -20.30
N ALA A 28 -14.41 -2.75 -20.54
CA ALA A 28 -14.48 -1.80 -21.64
C ALA A 28 -13.08 -1.52 -22.19
N ALA A 29 -12.95 -0.71 -23.23
CA ALA A 29 -11.66 -0.45 -23.86
C ALA A 29 -10.61 0.14 -22.89
N GLU A 30 -11.06 1.01 -21.97
CA GLU A 30 -10.17 1.76 -21.07
C GLU A 30 -10.52 1.55 -19.59
N GLU A 31 -11.41 0.58 -19.27
CA GLU A 31 -11.85 0.33 -17.91
C GLU A 31 -12.13 -1.15 -17.67
N ALA A 32 -11.65 -1.67 -16.54
CA ALA A 32 -12.02 -2.98 -16.04
C ALA A 32 -12.35 -2.89 -14.56
N GLN A 33 -13.45 -3.54 -14.13
CA GLN A 33 -13.84 -3.59 -12.72
C GLN A 33 -13.99 -5.03 -12.28
N PHE A 34 -13.43 -5.32 -11.12
CA PHE A 34 -13.43 -6.63 -10.49
C PHE A 34 -14.13 -6.56 -9.13
N LEU A 35 -14.87 -7.61 -8.81
CA LEU A 35 -15.63 -7.75 -7.57
C LEU A 35 -15.22 -9.01 -6.83
N PHE A 36 -14.93 -8.83 -5.56
CA PHE A 36 -14.77 -9.90 -4.58
C PHE A 36 -15.75 -9.67 -3.41
N CYS A 37 -16.54 -10.68 -3.06
CA CYS A 37 -17.47 -10.65 -1.93
C CYS A 37 -17.00 -11.59 -0.83
N SER A 38 -17.38 -11.31 0.40
CA SER A 38 -17.25 -12.25 1.50
C SER A 38 -17.94 -13.58 1.19
N ASN A 39 -17.36 -14.66 1.67
CA ASN A 39 -17.87 -16.02 1.53
C ASN A 39 -17.59 -16.82 2.83
N GLU A 40 -17.90 -18.12 2.84
CA GLU A 40 -17.67 -18.95 4.04
C GLU A 40 -16.19 -19.00 4.43
N GLU A 41 -15.28 -19.13 3.48
CA GLU A 41 -13.83 -19.18 3.73
C GLU A 41 -13.30 -17.86 4.29
N THR A 42 -13.76 -16.71 3.76
CA THR A 42 -13.32 -15.42 4.29
C THR A 42 -13.80 -15.15 5.71
N ARG A 43 -15.00 -15.65 6.07
CA ARG A 43 -15.53 -15.47 7.44
C ARG A 43 -14.76 -16.27 8.51
N GLU A 44 -14.00 -17.29 8.12
CA GLU A 44 -13.11 -18.03 9.03
C GLU A 44 -11.92 -17.18 9.49
N VAL A 45 -11.50 -16.20 8.69
CA VAL A 45 -10.34 -15.33 8.96
C VAL A 45 -10.72 -13.87 9.19
N TYR A 46 -11.91 -13.45 8.72
CA TYR A 46 -12.41 -12.09 8.81
C TYR A 46 -13.96 -12.13 8.85
N PRO A 47 -14.57 -12.05 10.06
CA PRO A 47 -15.99 -12.38 10.28
C PRO A 47 -16.95 -11.25 9.91
N TYR A 48 -16.67 -10.51 8.84
CA TYR A 48 -17.51 -9.46 8.33
C TYR A 48 -17.97 -9.73 6.90
N ASP A 49 -19.16 -9.25 6.55
CA ASP A 49 -19.62 -9.23 5.18
C ASP A 49 -19.15 -7.97 4.47
N PHE A 50 -18.66 -8.12 3.25
CA PHE A 50 -18.19 -7.01 2.44
C PHE A 50 -18.36 -7.30 0.94
N GLU A 51 -18.37 -6.22 0.15
CA GLU A 51 -18.16 -6.24 -1.28
C GLU A 51 -16.96 -5.33 -1.62
N LEU A 52 -15.87 -5.92 -2.13
CA LEU A 52 -14.70 -5.18 -2.59
C LEU A 52 -14.71 -5.07 -4.11
N TYR A 53 -14.79 -3.85 -4.61
CA TYR A 53 -14.61 -3.54 -6.02
C TYR A 53 -13.23 -2.93 -6.23
N ILE A 54 -12.52 -3.41 -7.25
CA ILE A 54 -11.27 -2.81 -7.75
C ILE A 54 -11.50 -2.42 -9.20
N THR A 55 -11.35 -1.13 -9.49
CA THR A 55 -11.52 -0.58 -10.84
C THR A 55 -10.19 -0.08 -11.36
N TYR A 56 -9.79 -0.56 -12.52
CA TYR A 56 -8.67 -0.04 -13.29
C TYR A 56 -9.21 0.80 -14.44
N ARG A 57 -8.69 2.01 -14.62
CA ARG A 57 -9.07 2.91 -15.70
C ARG A 57 -7.83 3.55 -16.32
N LEU A 58 -7.81 3.56 -17.65
CA LEU A 58 -6.77 4.25 -18.43
C LEU A 58 -7.25 5.64 -18.83
N ASP A 59 -6.38 6.63 -18.72
CA ASP A 59 -6.61 7.98 -19.21
C ASP A 59 -5.27 8.54 -19.73
N GLY A 60 -5.10 8.49 -21.05
CA GLY A 60 -3.83 8.78 -21.71
C GLY A 60 -2.73 7.82 -21.22
N LYS A 61 -1.71 8.38 -20.58
CA LYS A 61 -0.59 7.62 -20.01
C LYS A 61 -0.82 7.23 -18.54
N ASN A 62 -1.94 7.64 -17.93
CA ASN A 62 -2.19 7.40 -16.52
C ASN A 62 -3.06 6.16 -16.32
N ILE A 63 -2.77 5.42 -15.26
CA ILE A 63 -3.60 4.30 -14.80
C ILE A 63 -4.18 4.69 -13.46
N PHE A 64 -5.51 4.72 -13.37
CA PHE A 64 -6.23 4.91 -12.12
C PHE A 64 -6.59 3.55 -11.54
N VAL A 65 -6.37 3.37 -10.24
CA VAL A 65 -6.76 2.18 -9.50
C VAL A 65 -7.64 2.63 -8.35
N ASP A 66 -8.93 2.37 -8.46
CA ASP A 66 -9.93 2.80 -7.49
C ASP A 66 -10.49 1.60 -6.72
N TRP A 67 -10.55 1.72 -5.41
CA TRP A 67 -11.17 0.76 -4.51
C TRP A 67 -12.48 1.27 -3.98
N LYS A 68 -13.45 0.37 -3.90
CA LYS A 68 -14.73 0.60 -3.24
C LYS A 68 -15.04 -0.59 -2.35
N VAL A 69 -15.14 -0.37 -1.04
CA VAL A 69 -15.57 -1.38 -0.07
C VAL A 69 -16.96 -1.00 0.42
N LYS A 70 -17.93 -1.85 0.13
CA LYS A 70 -19.29 -1.70 0.66
C LYS A 70 -19.48 -2.59 1.87
N ASN A 71 -20.18 -2.07 2.85
CA ASN A 71 -20.64 -2.81 4.01
C ASN A 71 -22.13 -3.18 3.86
N PRO A 72 -22.45 -4.42 3.46
CA PRO A 72 -23.84 -4.89 3.34
C PRO A 72 -24.43 -5.36 4.68
N SER A 73 -23.65 -5.41 5.76
CA SER A 73 -24.05 -5.93 7.05
C SER A 73 -24.75 -4.86 7.93
N GLU A 74 -25.27 -5.29 9.08
CA GLU A 74 -25.93 -4.40 10.07
C GLU A 74 -24.94 -3.87 11.14
N GLU A 75 -23.64 -4.14 10.99
CA GLU A 75 -22.59 -3.74 11.92
C GLU A 75 -21.45 -3.00 11.22
N THR A 76 -20.67 -2.23 11.98
CA THR A 76 -19.47 -1.57 11.45
C THR A 76 -18.40 -2.61 11.12
N ILE A 77 -17.82 -2.54 9.93
CA ILE A 77 -16.67 -3.34 9.53
C ILE A 77 -15.38 -2.54 9.65
N TYR A 78 -14.28 -3.21 10.03
CA TYR A 78 -12.96 -2.60 10.23
C TYR A 78 -11.94 -3.33 9.38
N PHE A 79 -11.15 -2.61 8.57
CA PHE A 79 -10.17 -3.22 7.69
C PHE A 79 -9.01 -2.28 7.34
N THR A 80 -7.93 -2.85 6.85
CA THR A 80 -6.89 -2.15 6.09
C THR A 80 -6.89 -2.63 4.65
N ILE A 81 -6.50 -1.76 3.72
CA ILE A 81 -6.30 -2.11 2.31
C ILE A 81 -5.10 -1.36 1.77
N GLY A 82 -4.24 -2.05 1.04
CA GLY A 82 -3.03 -1.49 0.46
C GLY A 82 -2.77 -1.99 -0.95
N ALA A 83 -2.05 -1.18 -1.73
CA ALA A 83 -1.52 -1.58 -3.01
C ALA A 83 -0.07 -2.06 -2.85
N HIS A 84 0.40 -2.88 -3.81
CA HIS A 84 1.78 -3.36 -3.85
C HIS A 84 2.31 -3.35 -5.30
N PRO A 85 2.18 -2.23 -6.05
CA PRO A 85 2.68 -2.16 -7.40
C PRO A 85 4.21 -2.15 -7.42
N ALA A 86 4.78 -3.01 -8.27
CA ALA A 86 6.22 -3.11 -8.49
C ALA A 86 6.57 -2.54 -9.87
N PHE A 87 7.61 -1.71 -9.92
CA PHE A 87 8.06 -1.05 -11.14
C PHE A 87 9.45 -1.54 -11.52
N MET A 88 9.51 -2.25 -12.64
CA MET A 88 10.77 -2.74 -13.21
C MET A 88 11.68 -1.58 -13.63
N PHE A 89 12.98 -1.75 -13.45
CA PHE A 89 13.97 -0.88 -14.09
C PHE A 89 13.93 -1.07 -15.61
N GLU A 90 14.16 0.00 -16.37
CA GLU A 90 13.94 -0.01 -17.82
C GLU A 90 15.00 -0.86 -18.57
N GLY A 91 16.22 -0.83 -18.13
CA GLY A 91 17.32 -1.55 -18.74
C GLY A 91 17.63 -2.89 -18.07
N ALA A 92 17.82 -3.95 -18.83
CA ALA A 92 18.09 -5.30 -18.32
C ALA A 92 19.36 -5.43 -17.42
N LYS A 93 20.24 -4.43 -17.42
CA LYS A 93 21.46 -4.37 -16.60
C LYS A 93 21.42 -3.25 -15.56
N GLU A 94 20.35 -2.50 -15.50
CA GLU A 94 20.18 -1.42 -14.53
C GLU A 94 19.89 -1.99 -13.14
N THR A 95 20.36 -1.28 -12.15
CA THR A 95 20.26 -1.62 -10.74
C THR A 95 19.64 -0.46 -9.97
N LYS A 96 19.41 -0.64 -8.68
CA LYS A 96 18.95 0.44 -7.79
C LYS A 96 19.84 1.69 -7.87
N ASP A 97 21.15 1.53 -8.07
CA ASP A 97 22.12 2.64 -8.10
C ASP A 97 21.94 3.57 -9.30
N ASP A 98 21.21 3.13 -10.34
CA ASP A 98 20.90 3.91 -11.55
C ASP A 98 19.62 4.75 -11.40
N TYR A 99 18.95 4.68 -10.24
CA TYR A 99 17.67 5.34 -9.99
C TYR A 99 17.66 6.17 -8.71
N LEU A 100 16.78 7.18 -8.72
CA LEU A 100 16.43 8.01 -7.58
C LEU A 100 14.92 7.87 -7.31
N LEU A 101 14.53 8.01 -6.06
CA LEU A 101 13.18 8.36 -5.69
C LEU A 101 13.06 9.89 -5.58
N TRP A 102 12.02 10.47 -6.12
CA TRP A 102 11.73 11.89 -6.00
C TRP A 102 10.40 12.10 -5.27
N PHE A 103 10.47 12.93 -4.22
CA PHE A 103 9.37 13.30 -3.35
C PHE A 103 9.14 14.82 -3.52
N PRO A 104 8.16 15.24 -4.34
CA PRO A 104 7.94 16.65 -4.64
C PRO A 104 7.74 17.49 -3.39
N LYS A 105 8.53 18.55 -3.22
CA LYS A 105 8.45 19.54 -2.12
C LYS A 105 8.75 18.98 -0.73
N MET A 106 9.48 17.89 -0.63
CA MET A 106 9.92 17.33 0.65
C MET A 106 11.43 17.55 0.84
N GLU A 107 11.87 17.73 2.09
CA GLU A 107 13.25 17.85 2.50
C GLU A 107 13.71 16.65 3.32
N THR A 108 12.77 15.99 4.00
CA THR A 108 13.01 14.80 4.81
C THR A 108 11.90 13.77 4.59
N LEU A 109 12.21 12.52 4.84
CA LEU A 109 11.27 11.41 4.85
C LEU A 109 11.31 10.73 6.22
N GLU A 110 10.20 10.77 6.96
CA GLU A 110 10.08 10.13 8.25
C GLU A 110 9.63 8.68 8.08
N CYS A 111 10.44 7.75 8.59
CA CYS A 111 10.20 6.32 8.48
C CYS A 111 9.96 5.69 9.85
N CYS A 112 8.95 4.84 9.95
CA CYS A 112 8.72 3.99 11.09
C CYS A 112 9.67 2.78 11.04
N GLY A 113 10.28 2.41 12.15
CA GLY A 113 11.05 1.18 12.27
C GLY A 113 10.18 -0.06 12.02
N LEU A 114 10.79 -1.17 11.63
CA LEU A 114 10.12 -2.44 11.39
C LEU A 114 10.79 -3.58 12.17
N ASN A 115 10.00 -4.34 12.91
CA ASN A 115 10.45 -5.57 13.53
C ASN A 115 10.55 -6.67 12.45
N LEU A 116 11.76 -7.03 12.06
CA LEU A 116 12.01 -8.00 10.99
C LEU A 116 11.63 -9.43 11.34
N GLU A 117 11.46 -9.76 12.63
CA GLU A 117 11.08 -11.11 13.07
C GLU A 117 9.58 -11.38 12.87
N CYS A 118 8.73 -10.36 13.07
CA CYS A 118 7.28 -10.53 13.01
C CYS A 118 6.57 -9.60 12.00
N GLY A 119 7.29 -8.68 11.34
CA GLY A 119 6.74 -7.78 10.33
C GLY A 119 5.79 -6.72 10.90
N THR A 120 6.02 -6.28 12.16
CA THR A 120 5.22 -5.25 12.83
C THR A 120 5.99 -3.94 12.94
N GLY A 121 5.28 -2.81 12.99
CA GLY A 121 5.89 -1.49 13.13
C GLY A 121 6.54 -1.28 14.50
N LEU A 122 7.62 -0.51 14.54
CA LEU A 122 8.34 -0.07 15.74
C LEU A 122 8.37 1.47 15.75
N PRO A 123 7.28 2.15 16.15
CA PRO A 123 7.21 3.61 16.16
C PRO A 123 8.30 4.25 17.03
N GLU A 124 8.73 3.58 18.10
CA GLU A 124 9.79 4.02 19.01
C GLU A 124 11.18 4.03 18.35
N GLU A 125 11.34 3.30 17.23
CA GLU A 125 12.56 3.22 16.43
C GLU A 125 12.42 3.96 15.08
N SER A 126 11.61 5.02 15.05
CA SER A 126 11.47 5.87 13.87
C SER A 126 12.76 6.63 13.56
N TYR A 127 13.00 6.87 12.27
CA TYR A 127 14.19 7.55 11.78
C TYR A 127 13.86 8.45 10.58
N SER A 128 14.72 9.42 10.31
CA SER A 128 14.59 10.37 9.20
C SER A 128 15.61 10.09 8.12
N LEU A 129 15.22 10.25 6.87
CA LEU A 129 16.10 10.25 5.71
C LEU A 129 16.11 11.67 5.11
N GLU A 130 17.30 12.25 4.99
CA GLU A 130 17.49 13.54 4.32
C GLU A 130 17.38 13.39 2.81
N LEU A 131 16.70 14.34 2.17
CA LEU A 131 16.50 14.39 0.73
C LEU A 131 17.31 15.52 0.11
N GLU A 132 17.99 15.26 -0.99
CA GLU A 132 18.69 16.29 -1.78
C GLU A 132 17.75 16.85 -2.85
N ASP A 133 17.23 18.04 -2.70
CA ASP A 133 16.22 18.65 -3.59
C ASP A 133 14.97 17.75 -3.75
N GLY A 134 14.58 17.02 -2.71
CA GLY A 134 13.50 16.04 -2.73
C GLY A 134 13.88 14.67 -3.29
N TYR A 135 15.14 14.41 -3.62
CA TYR A 135 15.60 13.15 -4.15
C TYR A 135 16.28 12.29 -3.10
N LEU A 136 16.03 10.98 -3.17
CA LEU A 136 16.68 9.93 -2.38
C LEU A 136 17.33 8.92 -3.34
N GLN A 137 18.62 8.67 -3.16
CA GLN A 137 19.34 7.66 -3.94
C GLN A 137 18.84 6.26 -3.60
N LEU A 138 18.35 5.50 -4.58
CA LEU A 138 18.12 4.08 -4.42
C LEU A 138 19.44 3.33 -4.26
N SER A 139 19.47 2.35 -3.38
CA SER A 139 20.60 1.46 -3.18
C SER A 139 20.18 0.17 -2.47
N GLU A 140 21.00 -0.86 -2.48
CA GLU A 140 20.75 -2.07 -1.69
C GLU A 140 20.72 -1.77 -0.19
N LYS A 141 21.57 -0.86 0.27
CA LYS A 141 21.67 -0.46 1.68
C LYS A 141 20.36 0.17 2.21
N LEU A 142 19.62 0.87 1.36
CA LEU A 142 18.36 1.51 1.75
C LEU A 142 17.32 0.50 2.26
N PHE A 143 17.37 -0.74 1.76
CA PHE A 143 16.43 -1.81 2.07
C PHE A 143 17.00 -2.90 2.99
N GLU A 144 18.14 -2.65 3.67
CA GLU A 144 18.64 -3.53 4.73
C GLU A 144 17.69 -3.56 5.95
N VAL A 145 16.87 -2.53 6.09
CA VAL A 145 15.81 -2.42 7.10
C VAL A 145 14.46 -2.99 6.63
N ASP A 146 14.45 -3.69 5.47
CA ASP A 146 13.25 -4.13 4.74
C ASP A 146 12.49 -2.94 4.13
N THR A 147 11.23 -2.74 4.45
CA THR A 147 10.36 -1.71 3.88
C THR A 147 10.54 -0.37 4.59
N LEU A 148 10.73 0.71 3.83
CA LEU A 148 10.56 2.06 4.37
C LEU A 148 9.08 2.31 4.56
N ILE A 149 8.64 2.49 5.80
CA ILE A 149 7.23 2.74 6.15
C ILE A 149 7.07 4.20 6.54
N CYS A 150 6.32 4.95 5.75
CA CYS A 150 6.04 6.36 5.94
C CYS A 150 4.59 6.56 6.36
N ASP A 151 4.34 6.94 7.61
CA ASP A 151 3.00 7.12 8.19
C ASP A 151 2.49 8.57 8.09
N ASP A 152 1.30 8.79 8.64
CA ASP A 152 0.72 10.10 8.92
C ASP A 152 0.48 10.98 7.67
N TYR A 153 0.03 10.33 6.56
CA TYR A 153 -0.35 11.02 5.31
C TYR A 153 0.76 11.85 4.68
N GLN A 154 2.03 11.54 5.00
CA GLN A 154 3.15 12.39 4.56
C GLN A 154 3.41 12.29 3.06
N LEU A 155 3.15 11.15 2.41
CA LEU A 155 3.40 10.95 0.99
C LEU A 155 2.13 11.08 0.15
N LYS A 156 2.16 12.01 -0.81
CA LYS A 156 1.09 12.24 -1.78
C LYS A 156 1.47 11.81 -3.18
N GLU A 157 2.75 11.85 -3.49
CA GLU A 157 3.30 11.56 -4.80
C GLU A 157 4.75 11.13 -4.66
N VAL A 158 5.12 10.02 -5.29
CA VAL A 158 6.49 9.48 -5.32
C VAL A 158 6.82 9.09 -6.75
N TRP A 159 7.99 9.49 -7.23
CA TRP A 159 8.48 9.17 -8.55
C TRP A 159 9.75 8.32 -8.50
N LEU A 160 9.79 7.28 -9.31
CA LEU A 160 11.02 6.62 -9.72
C LEU A 160 11.62 7.41 -10.89
N CYS A 161 12.83 7.90 -10.73
CA CYS A 161 13.52 8.72 -11.71
C CYS A 161 14.83 8.04 -12.14
N LYS A 162 15.19 8.16 -13.40
CA LYS A 162 16.56 7.85 -13.84
C LYS A 162 17.52 8.80 -13.14
N LYS A 163 18.63 8.28 -12.62
CA LYS A 163 19.66 9.09 -11.98
C LYS A 163 20.31 10.06 -12.96
N ASP A 164 20.56 9.59 -14.18
CA ASP A 164 21.05 10.44 -15.27
C ASP A 164 19.97 11.43 -15.69
N GLY A 165 20.26 12.72 -15.47
CA GLY A 165 19.37 13.83 -15.76
C GLY A 165 18.15 13.96 -14.85
N ARG A 166 18.04 13.18 -13.75
CA ARG A 166 16.90 13.18 -12.80
C ARG A 166 15.55 13.06 -13.52
N LYS A 167 15.49 12.25 -14.57
CA LYS A 167 14.34 12.13 -15.47
C LYS A 167 13.25 11.25 -14.85
N PRO A 168 12.02 11.77 -14.65
CA PRO A 168 10.88 10.96 -14.21
C PRO A 168 10.62 9.80 -15.16
N TYR A 169 10.44 8.61 -14.60
CA TYR A 169 10.17 7.36 -15.33
C TYR A 169 8.76 6.86 -15.08
N VAL A 170 8.45 6.59 -13.82
CA VAL A 170 7.11 6.20 -13.37
C VAL A 170 6.86 6.77 -11.99
N GLY A 171 5.63 7.19 -11.71
CA GLY A 171 5.24 7.72 -10.41
C GLY A 171 3.96 7.13 -9.88
N VAL A 172 3.75 7.26 -8.58
CA VAL A 172 2.49 6.92 -7.91
C VAL A 172 1.99 8.15 -7.17
N LYS A 173 0.78 8.59 -7.51
CA LYS A 173 0.06 9.65 -6.80
C LYS A 173 -1.05 9.03 -5.95
N SER A 174 -1.04 9.33 -4.65
CA SER A 174 -1.85 8.64 -3.64
C SER A 174 -2.26 9.57 -2.51
N GLU A 175 -3.02 10.59 -2.83
CA GLU A 175 -3.43 11.58 -1.83
C GLU A 175 -4.37 10.97 -0.78
N GLY A 176 -4.13 11.30 0.50
CA GLY A 176 -4.97 10.89 1.62
C GLY A 176 -4.77 9.43 2.08
N PHE A 177 -3.69 8.76 1.68
CA PHE A 177 -3.30 7.47 2.24
C PHE A 177 -2.57 7.66 3.57
N TYR A 178 -2.96 6.87 4.57
CA TYR A 178 -2.40 6.97 5.92
C TYR A 178 -0.92 6.59 5.96
N SER A 179 -0.55 5.51 5.29
CA SER A 179 0.81 4.99 5.24
C SER A 179 1.27 4.78 3.79
N TYR A 180 2.56 4.68 3.62
CA TYR A 180 3.17 4.37 2.34
C TYR A 180 4.38 3.45 2.53
N GLY A 181 4.42 2.35 1.80
CA GLY A 181 5.55 1.43 1.77
C GLY A 181 6.44 1.67 0.55
N ILE A 182 7.76 1.64 0.74
CA ILE A 182 8.73 1.61 -0.35
C ILE A 182 9.65 0.43 -0.10
N TRP A 183 9.70 -0.51 -1.05
CA TRP A 183 10.41 -1.75 -0.84
C TRP A 183 11.05 -2.29 -2.13
N SER A 184 12.18 -2.94 -1.97
CA SER A 184 12.82 -3.70 -3.04
C SER A 184 13.67 -4.82 -2.43
N PRO A 185 13.48 -6.08 -2.81
CA PRO A 185 14.31 -7.17 -2.30
C PRO A 185 15.73 -7.07 -2.87
N LYS A 186 16.67 -7.71 -2.18
CA LYS A 186 18.08 -7.72 -2.58
C LYS A 186 18.25 -8.21 -4.02
N ASN A 187 19.02 -7.46 -4.81
CA ASN A 187 19.32 -7.72 -6.23
C ASN A 187 18.07 -7.76 -7.15
N ALA A 188 16.91 -7.31 -6.69
CA ALA A 188 15.74 -7.24 -7.55
C ALA A 188 15.86 -6.09 -8.56
N PRO A 189 15.41 -6.30 -9.81
CA PRO A 189 15.44 -5.29 -10.86
C PRO A 189 14.20 -4.39 -10.84
N PHE A 190 13.62 -4.14 -9.65
CA PHE A 190 12.41 -3.35 -9.48
C PHE A 190 12.37 -2.67 -8.10
N VAL A 191 11.48 -1.71 -7.95
CA VAL A 191 11.08 -1.13 -6.67
C VAL A 191 9.56 -1.10 -6.56
N CYS A 192 9.04 -1.34 -5.36
CA CYS A 192 7.62 -1.20 -5.03
C CYS A 192 7.35 0.19 -4.45
N LEU A 193 6.27 0.82 -4.90
CA LEU A 193 5.76 2.09 -4.41
C LEU A 193 4.32 1.89 -3.96
N GLU A 194 4.09 1.79 -2.66
CA GLU A 194 2.93 1.12 -2.09
C GLU A 194 2.05 2.04 -1.23
N PRO A 195 1.00 2.66 -1.77
CA PRO A 195 0.05 3.41 -0.96
C PRO A 195 -0.83 2.48 -0.13
N TRP A 196 -0.92 2.74 1.19
CA TRP A 196 -1.69 1.94 2.13
C TRP A 196 -2.72 2.76 2.90
N ALA A 197 -3.98 2.34 2.85
CA ALA A 197 -5.04 2.79 3.75
C ALA A 197 -5.03 1.88 5.00
N GLY A 198 -4.11 2.19 5.93
CA GLY A 198 -3.73 1.36 7.06
C GLY A 198 -2.65 0.33 6.72
N ARG A 199 -1.86 -0.08 7.71
CA ARG A 199 -0.69 -0.97 7.57
C ARG A 199 -0.71 -2.13 8.57
N CYS A 200 0.40 -2.85 8.71
CA CYS A 200 0.62 -3.84 9.77
C CYS A 200 0.43 -3.23 11.17
N ASP A 201 0.26 -4.07 12.17
CA ASP A 201 0.17 -3.64 13.57
C ASP A 201 1.51 -3.09 14.06
N ASP A 202 1.48 -2.24 15.09
CA ASP A 202 2.67 -1.93 15.87
C ASP A 202 3.03 -3.11 16.76
N THR A 203 4.31 -3.27 17.05
CA THR A 203 4.80 -4.34 17.94
C THR A 203 4.13 -4.23 19.31
N GLY A 204 3.56 -5.34 19.77
CA GLY A 204 2.84 -5.39 21.05
C GLY A 204 1.37 -4.93 20.97
N PHE A 205 0.83 -4.64 19.79
CA PHE A 205 -0.61 -4.39 19.65
C PHE A 205 -1.40 -5.67 19.92
N ASP A 206 -2.22 -5.67 20.96
CA ASP A 206 -3.01 -6.81 21.44
C ASP A 206 -4.50 -6.50 21.61
N LYS A 207 -4.94 -5.33 21.09
CA LYS A 207 -6.31 -4.84 21.18
C LYS A 207 -7.17 -5.28 20.01
N ASP A 208 -8.45 -4.96 20.09
CA ASP A 208 -9.40 -5.18 19.00
C ASP A 208 -9.00 -4.39 17.74
N ILE A 209 -9.28 -4.96 16.56
CA ILE A 209 -8.98 -4.34 15.25
C ILE A 209 -9.52 -2.92 15.15
N SER A 210 -10.63 -2.61 15.80
CA SER A 210 -11.24 -1.27 15.81
C SER A 210 -10.39 -0.20 16.48
N GLU A 211 -9.41 -0.60 17.31
CA GLU A 211 -8.47 0.31 17.99
C GLU A 211 -7.12 0.43 17.26
N LYS A 212 -6.95 -0.26 16.15
CA LYS A 212 -5.72 -0.24 15.37
C LYS A 212 -5.48 1.14 14.76
N LYS A 213 -4.24 1.62 14.84
CA LYS A 213 -3.81 2.88 14.22
C LYS A 213 -4.02 2.84 12.69
N GLY A 214 -4.67 3.87 12.15
CA GLY A 214 -4.92 3.98 10.70
C GLY A 214 -5.96 2.99 10.16
N ILE A 215 -6.77 2.36 11.02
CA ILE A 215 -7.85 1.45 10.59
C ILE A 215 -8.94 2.20 9.83
N ASN A 216 -9.50 1.58 8.81
CA ASN A 216 -10.71 2.08 8.16
C ASN A 216 -11.94 1.46 8.82
N ALA A 217 -12.98 2.26 9.01
CA ALA A 217 -14.28 1.84 9.53
C ALA A 217 -15.37 2.22 8.54
N VAL A 218 -16.28 1.28 8.24
CA VAL A 218 -17.44 1.53 7.35
C VAL A 218 -18.71 1.10 8.06
N GLN A 219 -19.61 2.06 8.27
CA GLN A 219 -20.89 1.84 8.94
C GLN A 219 -21.81 0.97 8.08
N PRO A 220 -22.86 0.36 8.69
CA PRO A 220 -23.89 -0.37 7.95
C PRO A 220 -24.43 0.41 6.75
N GLY A 221 -24.41 -0.19 5.57
CA GLY A 221 -24.88 0.40 4.33
C GLY A 221 -23.99 1.48 3.71
N GLU A 222 -22.90 1.87 4.39
CA GLU A 222 -21.96 2.85 3.85
C GLU A 222 -20.93 2.23 2.90
N ILE A 223 -20.18 3.12 2.25
CA ILE A 223 -19.17 2.79 1.26
C ILE A 223 -17.87 3.54 1.59
N PHE A 224 -16.77 2.81 1.64
CA PHE A 224 -15.43 3.39 1.60
C PHE A 224 -14.97 3.47 0.15
N GLU A 225 -14.43 4.61 -0.24
CA GLU A 225 -13.83 4.80 -1.56
C GLU A 225 -12.43 5.41 -1.41
N LYS A 226 -11.47 4.86 -2.10
CA LYS A 226 -10.09 5.36 -2.17
C LYS A 226 -9.42 4.88 -3.45
N GLY A 227 -8.51 5.69 -3.99
CA GLY A 227 -7.80 5.31 -5.20
C GLY A 227 -6.44 5.98 -5.29
N TYR A 228 -5.61 5.47 -6.17
CA TYR A 228 -4.30 6.02 -6.52
C TYR A 228 -4.11 6.01 -8.04
N GLN A 229 -3.09 6.72 -8.49
CA GLN A 229 -2.76 6.83 -9.91
C GLN A 229 -1.32 6.38 -10.14
N ILE A 230 -1.11 5.60 -11.19
CA ILE A 230 0.22 5.33 -11.73
C ILE A 230 0.43 6.29 -12.91
N LEU A 231 1.48 7.07 -12.83
CA LEU A 231 1.85 8.12 -13.79
C LEU A 231 3.02 7.63 -14.62
N VAL A 232 2.96 7.74 -15.95
CA VAL A 232 4.05 7.36 -16.84
C VAL A 232 4.76 8.62 -17.34
N GLY A 233 6.07 8.72 -17.08
CA GLY A 233 6.92 9.85 -17.45
C GLY A 233 7.23 10.02 -18.94
#